data_f1e05e807dc49faaebadd1377a3337ca
#
_entry.id   f1e05e807dc49faaebadd1377a3337ca
#
_cell.length_a   1.000
_cell.length_b   1.000
_cell.length_c   1.000
_cell.angle_alpha   90.00
_cell.angle_beta   90.00
_cell.angle_gamma   90.00
#
_symmetry.space_group_name_H-M   'P 1'
#
loop_
_entity.id
_entity.type
_entity.pdbx_description
1 polymer ?
#
loop_
_entity_poly.entity_id
_entity_poly.type
_entity_poly.pdbx_seq_one_letter_code
_entity_poly.pdbx_strand_id
1 'polypeptide(L)'
;MGETLAPIVETTVSFDVVKPLYEASGKYEYGRGSWSWIIGMDGSTKYEEQLRYIDFSAAMGYQSVLVDALWDTQIGYDKVEKLAKYGAEKGVGLYLWYNSNGYWNDAPQSPRGIMDNAIARHKEMKWMQSIGIRGIKVDFFGGDKQVTMQLYEDILADANEYGLLVIFHGCTLPRGWERMYPNFASSEAVLASENLHFSQGSCDNEAFNACLHPFIRNTVGSICLLYTSPSPRDP
;
A
#
# COMPACT_ATOMS: atom_id res chain seq x y z
N MET A 1 22.10 3.61 23.39
CA MET A 1 23.19 4.46 22.85
C MET A 1 24.20 3.57 22.15
N GLY A 2 24.78 4.00 21.04
CA GLY A 2 25.76 3.23 20.27
C GLY A 2 26.93 4.13 19.88
N GLU A 3 28.06 3.53 19.57
CA GLU A 3 29.27 4.22 19.15
C GLU A 3 29.15 4.80 17.72
N THR A 4 28.14 4.35 16.97
CA THR A 4 27.84 4.80 15.60
C THR A 4 26.36 5.18 15.47
N LEU A 5 25.97 5.74 14.33
CA LEU A 5 24.55 6.05 14.04
C LEU A 5 23.69 4.81 13.74
N ALA A 6 24.28 3.72 13.31
CA ALA A 6 23.56 2.50 12.91
C ALA A 6 22.62 1.99 14.02
N PRO A 7 23.04 1.77 15.28
CA PRO A 7 22.14 1.33 16.34
C PRO A 7 20.99 2.28 16.64
N ILE A 8 21.13 3.56 16.30
CA ILE A 8 20.06 4.54 16.49
C ILE A 8 19.04 4.45 15.35
N VAL A 9 19.50 4.29 14.12
CA VAL A 9 18.66 4.17 12.93
C VAL A 9 17.92 2.84 12.91
N GLU A 10 18.60 1.76 13.31
CA GLU A 10 18.08 0.39 13.25
C GLU A 10 17.23 0.01 14.46
N THR A 11 17.22 0.84 15.53
CA THR A 11 16.49 0.47 16.74
C THR A 11 14.97 0.45 16.54
N THR A 12 14.36 -0.64 16.94
CA THR A 12 12.90 -0.81 17.01
C THR A 12 12.41 -0.95 18.45
N VAL A 13 13.29 -0.74 19.42
CA VAL A 13 13.01 -0.98 20.86
C VAL A 13 11.76 -0.25 21.33
N SER A 14 11.51 0.97 20.88
CA SER A 14 10.29 1.71 21.26
C SER A 14 8.99 1.01 20.85
N PHE A 15 9.04 0.16 19.83
CA PHE A 15 7.90 -0.62 19.34
C PHE A 15 7.90 -2.05 19.86
N ASP A 16 9.08 -2.62 20.11
CA ASP A 16 9.22 -4.00 20.60
C ASP A 16 8.76 -4.17 22.05
N VAL A 17 8.76 -3.10 22.84
CA VAL A 17 8.31 -3.12 24.24
C VAL A 17 6.84 -2.76 24.42
N VAL A 18 6.16 -2.39 23.35
CA VAL A 18 4.73 -2.04 23.36
C VAL A 18 3.92 -3.17 22.73
N LYS A 19 2.82 -3.55 23.36
CA LYS A 19 1.89 -4.52 22.77
C LYS A 19 1.20 -3.94 21.56
N PRO A 20 0.78 -4.80 20.58
CA PRO A 20 -0.15 -4.36 19.54
C PRO A 20 -1.35 -3.62 20.13
N LEU A 21 -1.82 -2.59 19.46
CA LEU A 21 -2.97 -1.80 19.92
C LEU A 21 -4.26 -2.61 19.88
N TYR A 22 -4.34 -3.58 18.98
CA TYR A 22 -5.47 -4.49 18.83
C TYR A 22 -5.01 -5.85 18.29
N GLU A 23 -5.82 -6.86 18.49
CA GLU A 23 -5.60 -8.19 17.92
C GLU A 23 -5.97 -8.21 16.43
N ALA A 24 -5.30 -9.07 15.68
CA ALA A 24 -5.67 -9.31 14.29
C ALA A 24 -7.09 -9.89 14.20
N SER A 25 -7.96 -9.28 13.40
CA SER A 25 -9.34 -9.76 13.21
C SER A 25 -9.43 -11.07 12.41
N GLY A 26 -8.34 -11.45 11.76
CA GLY A 26 -8.23 -12.65 10.96
C GLY A 26 -6.78 -13.00 10.63
N LYS A 27 -6.60 -14.01 9.79
CA LYS A 27 -5.27 -14.37 9.28
C LYS A 27 -4.92 -13.45 8.10
N TYR A 28 -3.96 -12.56 8.30
CA TYR A 28 -3.43 -11.75 7.22
C TYR A 28 -2.37 -12.50 6.43
N GLU A 29 -2.53 -12.52 5.11
CA GLU A 29 -1.58 -13.14 4.19
C GLU A 29 -0.87 -12.05 3.40
N TYR A 30 0.40 -11.86 3.72
CA TYR A 30 1.29 -11.00 2.95
C TYR A 30 1.77 -11.74 1.70
N GLY A 31 2.32 -11.00 0.73
CA GLY A 31 2.84 -11.63 -0.46
C GLY A 31 3.21 -10.63 -1.54
N ARG A 32 3.60 -11.16 -2.68
CA ARG A 32 3.93 -10.37 -3.87
C ARG A 32 2.67 -10.02 -4.65
N GLY A 33 2.68 -8.85 -5.29
CA GLY A 33 1.59 -8.42 -6.15
C GLY A 33 2.10 -7.79 -7.44
N SER A 34 1.21 -7.63 -8.41
CA SER A 34 1.45 -6.86 -9.61
C SER A 34 0.61 -5.58 -9.62
N TRP A 35 1.02 -4.63 -10.45
CA TRP A 35 0.42 -3.30 -10.50
C TRP A 35 0.55 -2.68 -11.88
N SER A 36 -0.57 -2.44 -12.55
CA SER A 36 -0.58 -1.96 -13.94
C SER A 36 -0.11 -0.52 -14.09
N TRP A 37 -0.31 0.30 -13.08
CA TRP A 37 0.01 1.73 -13.10
C TRP A 37 1.49 2.01 -13.40
N ILE A 38 2.40 1.18 -12.90
CA ILE A 38 3.85 1.33 -13.14
C ILE A 38 4.20 1.42 -14.63
N ILE A 39 3.43 0.76 -15.49
CA ILE A 39 3.68 0.76 -16.94
C ILE A 39 2.74 1.72 -17.67
N GLY A 40 1.47 1.71 -17.32
CA GLY A 40 0.43 2.40 -18.06
C GLY A 40 -0.17 3.63 -17.38
N MET A 41 0.34 3.99 -16.20
CA MET A 41 -0.14 5.10 -15.37
C MET A 41 -1.67 5.07 -15.20
N ASP A 42 -2.33 6.20 -14.94
CA ASP A 42 -3.78 6.30 -14.75
C ASP A 42 -4.60 5.70 -15.91
N GLY A 43 -4.03 5.66 -17.11
CA GLY A 43 -4.67 5.07 -18.30
C GLY A 43 -4.79 3.54 -18.27
N SER A 44 -4.09 2.86 -17.38
CA SER A 44 -4.10 1.40 -17.24
C SER A 44 -5.19 0.86 -16.30
N THR A 45 -5.88 1.73 -15.57
CA THR A 45 -6.95 1.32 -14.65
C THR A 45 -8.24 1.00 -15.43
N LYS A 46 -8.19 -0.03 -16.25
CA LYS A 46 -9.30 -0.52 -17.08
C LYS A 46 -9.60 -1.98 -16.77
N TYR A 47 -10.87 -2.35 -16.90
CA TYR A 47 -11.35 -3.69 -16.57
C TYR A 47 -10.55 -4.81 -17.26
N GLU A 48 -10.38 -4.70 -18.57
CA GLU A 48 -9.68 -5.70 -19.38
C GLU A 48 -8.20 -5.80 -19.03
N GLU A 49 -7.58 -4.69 -18.69
CA GLU A 49 -6.18 -4.66 -18.25
C GLU A 49 -6.03 -5.34 -16.88
N GLN A 50 -6.95 -5.10 -15.95
CA GLN A 50 -6.90 -5.78 -14.64
C GLN A 50 -7.09 -7.29 -14.75
N LEU A 51 -7.92 -7.78 -15.68
CA LEU A 51 -8.01 -9.23 -15.96
C LEU A 51 -6.65 -9.80 -16.38
N ARG A 52 -5.92 -9.12 -17.29
CA ARG A 52 -4.57 -9.52 -17.71
C ARG A 52 -3.58 -9.57 -16.57
N TYR A 53 -3.64 -8.57 -15.66
CA TYR A 53 -2.76 -8.54 -14.49
C TYR A 53 -3.12 -9.61 -13.45
N ILE A 54 -4.39 -9.97 -13.31
CA ILE A 54 -4.81 -11.12 -12.49
C ILE A 54 -4.24 -12.42 -13.09
N ASP A 55 -4.37 -12.63 -14.39
CA ASP A 55 -3.81 -13.80 -15.09
C ASP A 55 -2.30 -13.86 -14.97
N PHE A 56 -1.61 -12.73 -15.13
CA PHE A 56 -0.17 -12.62 -14.95
C PHE A 56 0.23 -12.98 -13.52
N SER A 57 -0.43 -12.40 -12.51
CA SER A 57 -0.16 -12.69 -11.10
C SER A 57 -0.36 -14.17 -10.78
N ALA A 58 -1.43 -14.77 -11.25
CA ALA A 58 -1.67 -16.20 -11.08
C ALA A 58 -0.56 -17.06 -11.71
N ALA A 59 -0.15 -16.74 -12.94
CA ALA A 59 0.91 -17.46 -13.65
C ALA A 59 2.28 -17.32 -12.96
N MET A 60 2.56 -16.15 -12.34
CA MET A 60 3.79 -15.89 -11.61
C MET A 60 3.77 -16.38 -10.16
N GLY A 61 2.66 -16.92 -9.68
CA GLY A 61 2.49 -17.29 -8.29
C GLY A 61 2.45 -16.09 -7.34
N TYR A 62 2.01 -14.93 -7.81
CA TYR A 62 1.80 -13.74 -7.00
C TYR A 62 0.44 -13.80 -6.31
N GLN A 63 0.37 -13.25 -5.11
CA GLN A 63 -0.80 -13.35 -4.25
C GLN A 63 -1.84 -12.25 -4.50
N SER A 64 -1.47 -11.17 -5.20
CA SER A 64 -2.36 -10.02 -5.33
C SER A 64 -2.16 -9.20 -6.60
N VAL A 65 -3.17 -8.39 -6.90
CA VAL A 65 -3.14 -7.31 -7.90
C VAL A 65 -3.62 -6.03 -7.23
N LEU A 66 -2.94 -4.92 -7.46
CA LEU A 66 -3.40 -3.59 -7.07
C LEU A 66 -4.15 -2.95 -8.24
N VAL A 67 -5.42 -2.67 -8.02
CA VAL A 67 -6.27 -1.83 -8.89
C VAL A 67 -6.14 -0.39 -8.43
N ASP A 68 -5.42 0.42 -9.21
CA ASP A 68 -4.98 1.76 -8.83
C ASP A 68 -6.04 2.85 -9.00
N ALA A 69 -5.65 4.10 -8.80
CA ALA A 69 -6.48 5.29 -8.85
C ALA A 69 -7.44 5.33 -10.04
N LEU A 70 -8.56 6.02 -9.86
CA LEU A 70 -9.63 6.19 -10.86
C LEU A 70 -10.42 4.89 -11.18
N TRP A 71 -10.24 3.82 -10.41
CA TRP A 71 -11.00 2.59 -10.64
C TRP A 71 -12.51 2.80 -10.50
N ASP A 72 -12.96 3.71 -9.62
CA ASP A 72 -14.35 4.05 -9.40
C ASP A 72 -15.01 4.64 -10.65
N THR A 73 -14.27 5.41 -11.42
CA THR A 73 -14.74 6.08 -12.63
C THR A 73 -14.46 5.30 -13.92
N GLN A 74 -13.33 4.61 -14.00
CA GLN A 74 -12.91 3.90 -15.23
C GLN A 74 -13.40 2.44 -15.26
N ILE A 75 -13.59 1.80 -14.11
CA ILE A 75 -14.06 0.42 -13.98
C ILE A 75 -15.48 0.39 -13.40
N GLY A 76 -15.66 1.03 -12.25
CA GLY A 76 -16.90 1.06 -11.48
C GLY A 76 -17.08 -0.15 -10.56
N TYR A 77 -17.90 0.02 -9.53
CA TYR A 77 -18.11 -0.93 -8.44
C TYR A 77 -18.54 -2.32 -8.93
N ASP A 78 -19.54 -2.39 -9.81
CA ASP A 78 -20.06 -3.68 -10.33
C ASP A 78 -19.00 -4.51 -11.06
N LYS A 79 -18.08 -3.85 -11.76
CA LYS A 79 -16.99 -4.54 -12.45
C LYS A 79 -15.85 -4.91 -11.51
N VAL A 80 -15.61 -4.11 -10.47
CA VAL A 80 -14.65 -4.46 -9.42
C VAL A 80 -15.09 -5.72 -8.68
N GLU A 81 -16.39 -5.88 -8.39
CA GLU A 81 -16.93 -7.14 -7.83
C GLU A 81 -16.63 -8.35 -8.74
N LYS A 82 -16.78 -8.17 -10.06
CA LYS A 82 -16.44 -9.22 -11.02
C LYS A 82 -14.94 -9.54 -11.05
N LEU A 83 -14.08 -8.50 -10.95
CA LEU A 83 -12.63 -8.69 -10.83
C LEU A 83 -12.27 -9.43 -9.54
N ALA A 84 -12.87 -9.07 -8.41
CA ALA A 84 -12.63 -9.73 -7.14
C ALA A 84 -12.99 -11.22 -7.19
N LYS A 85 -14.14 -11.55 -7.76
CA LYS A 85 -14.56 -12.92 -7.98
C LYS A 85 -13.58 -13.68 -8.90
N TYR A 86 -13.23 -13.08 -10.04
CA TYR A 86 -12.28 -13.68 -10.99
C TYR A 86 -10.90 -13.91 -10.37
N GLY A 87 -10.39 -12.93 -9.61
CA GLY A 87 -9.14 -13.06 -8.86
C GLY A 87 -9.20 -14.21 -7.84
N ALA A 88 -10.29 -14.31 -7.08
CA ALA A 88 -10.48 -15.37 -6.10
C ALA A 88 -10.48 -16.77 -6.74
N GLU A 89 -11.12 -16.95 -7.91
CA GLU A 89 -11.11 -18.20 -8.68
C GLU A 89 -9.69 -18.61 -9.12
N LYS A 90 -8.77 -17.65 -9.21
CA LYS A 90 -7.36 -17.86 -9.57
C LYS A 90 -6.39 -17.82 -8.39
N GLY A 91 -6.89 -17.66 -7.18
CA GLY A 91 -6.09 -17.54 -5.97
C GLY A 91 -5.35 -16.18 -5.83
N VAL A 92 -5.81 -15.15 -6.55
CA VAL A 92 -5.22 -13.80 -6.54
C VAL A 92 -6.19 -12.82 -5.86
N GLY A 93 -5.76 -12.22 -4.76
CA GLY A 93 -6.55 -11.19 -4.07
C GLY A 93 -6.39 -9.81 -4.70
N LEU A 94 -7.37 -8.94 -4.50
CA LEU A 94 -7.31 -7.56 -4.98
C LEU A 94 -7.03 -6.58 -3.84
N TYR A 95 -6.20 -5.57 -4.14
CA TYR A 95 -6.09 -4.33 -3.40
C TYR A 95 -6.75 -3.22 -4.21
N LEU A 96 -7.43 -2.30 -3.51
CA LEU A 96 -8.02 -1.12 -4.13
C LEU A 96 -7.33 0.15 -3.64
N TRP A 97 -7.10 1.07 -4.54
CA TRP A 97 -6.50 2.36 -4.24
C TRP A 97 -7.54 3.37 -3.75
N TYR A 98 -7.15 4.20 -2.78
CA TYR A 98 -7.94 5.32 -2.25
C TYR A 98 -7.06 6.54 -2.01
N ASN A 99 -7.61 7.73 -2.26
CA ASN A 99 -7.03 8.98 -1.81
C ASN A 99 -7.26 9.14 -0.31
N SER A 100 -6.24 9.55 0.46
CA SER A 100 -6.38 9.87 1.89
C SER A 100 -7.33 11.05 2.12
N ASN A 101 -7.40 11.93 1.15
CA ASN A 101 -8.33 13.05 0.98
C ASN A 101 -8.44 14.00 2.17
N GLY A 102 -7.34 14.16 2.92
CA GLY A 102 -7.26 15.21 3.92
C GLY A 102 -7.21 16.61 3.30
N TYR A 103 -7.38 17.63 4.11
CA TYR A 103 -7.32 19.04 3.68
C TYR A 103 -5.96 19.46 3.11
N TRP A 104 -4.94 18.64 3.33
CA TRP A 104 -3.55 18.88 2.88
C TRP A 104 -3.31 18.50 1.42
N ASN A 105 -4.25 17.82 0.77
CA ASN A 105 -4.07 17.38 -0.59
C ASN A 105 -5.28 17.70 -1.47
N ASP A 106 -5.01 18.18 -2.67
CA ASP A 106 -5.97 18.47 -3.73
C ASP A 106 -5.79 17.56 -4.95
N ALA A 107 -5.01 16.46 -4.81
CA ALA A 107 -4.81 15.49 -5.87
C ALA A 107 -6.14 15.00 -6.43
N PRO A 108 -6.34 15.05 -7.75
CA PRO A 108 -7.65 14.81 -8.36
C PRO A 108 -8.04 13.32 -8.42
N GLN A 109 -7.08 12.42 -8.22
CA GLN A 109 -7.33 10.98 -8.34
C GLN A 109 -8.36 10.51 -7.31
N SER A 110 -9.38 9.80 -7.81
CA SER A 110 -10.45 9.19 -7.01
C SER A 110 -10.23 7.67 -6.81
N PRO A 111 -10.91 7.03 -5.85
CA PRO A 111 -11.97 7.54 -4.96
C PRO A 111 -11.50 8.54 -3.92
N ARG A 112 -12.32 9.57 -3.69
CA ARG A 112 -12.07 10.67 -2.74
C ARG A 112 -13.21 10.80 -1.73
N GLY A 113 -12.95 11.48 -0.58
CA GLY A 113 -13.97 11.76 0.44
C GLY A 113 -14.46 10.50 1.18
N ILE A 114 -13.62 9.47 1.23
CA ILE A 114 -13.94 8.19 1.86
C ILE A 114 -13.02 7.95 3.07
N MET A 115 -11.70 7.99 2.87
CA MET A 115 -10.75 7.57 3.89
C MET A 115 -10.63 8.53 5.07
N ASP A 116 -10.83 9.83 4.86
CA ASP A 116 -10.83 10.87 5.90
C ASP A 116 -12.18 11.00 6.65
N ASN A 117 -13.21 10.28 6.23
CA ASN A 117 -14.54 10.29 6.85
C ASN A 117 -14.89 8.90 7.41
N ALA A 118 -14.99 8.79 8.73
CA ALA A 118 -15.21 7.51 9.40
C ALA A 118 -16.48 6.79 8.90
N ILE A 119 -17.60 7.50 8.72
CA ILE A 119 -18.87 6.89 8.27
C ILE A 119 -18.74 6.34 6.85
N ALA A 120 -18.15 7.14 5.95
CA ALA A 120 -17.90 6.72 4.58
C ALA A 120 -16.92 5.54 4.52
N ARG A 121 -15.85 5.60 5.31
CA ARG A 121 -14.80 4.58 5.40
C ARG A 121 -15.35 3.23 5.87
N HIS A 122 -16.14 3.20 6.95
CA HIS A 122 -16.79 1.97 7.42
C HIS A 122 -17.77 1.38 6.41
N LYS A 123 -18.56 2.22 5.74
CA LYS A 123 -19.47 1.77 4.68
C LYS A 123 -18.71 1.12 3.53
N GLU A 124 -17.64 1.75 3.11
CA GLU A 124 -16.80 1.28 2.01
C GLU A 124 -16.06 -0.01 2.37
N MET A 125 -15.45 -0.07 3.54
CA MET A 125 -14.73 -1.26 4.01
C MET A 125 -15.67 -2.46 4.22
N LYS A 126 -16.89 -2.23 4.64
CA LYS A 126 -17.92 -3.27 4.72
C LYS A 126 -18.26 -3.84 3.34
N TRP A 127 -18.39 -2.99 2.32
CA TRP A 127 -18.57 -3.43 0.94
C TRP A 127 -17.36 -4.24 0.47
N MET A 128 -16.13 -3.73 0.66
CA MET A 128 -14.90 -4.44 0.32
C MET A 128 -14.83 -5.84 0.96
N GLN A 129 -15.15 -5.95 2.24
CA GLN A 129 -15.22 -7.24 2.93
C GLN A 129 -16.23 -8.17 2.28
N SER A 130 -17.42 -7.66 1.91
CA SER A 130 -18.50 -8.48 1.33
C SER A 130 -18.15 -9.09 -0.02
N ILE A 131 -17.25 -8.47 -0.79
CA ILE A 131 -16.79 -8.94 -2.09
C ILE A 131 -15.40 -9.59 -2.06
N GLY A 132 -14.79 -9.74 -0.88
CA GLY A 132 -13.53 -10.44 -0.70
C GLY A 132 -12.28 -9.65 -1.11
N ILE A 133 -12.30 -8.33 -1.00
CA ILE A 133 -11.11 -7.49 -1.19
C ILE A 133 -10.08 -7.84 -0.10
N ARG A 134 -8.81 -7.98 -0.49
CA ARG A 134 -7.71 -8.33 0.41
C ARG A 134 -7.19 -7.15 1.21
N GLY A 135 -7.18 -5.98 0.60
CA GLY A 135 -6.63 -4.80 1.26
C GLY A 135 -6.81 -3.52 0.45
N ILE A 136 -6.25 -2.45 0.98
CA ILE A 136 -6.29 -1.12 0.38
C ILE A 136 -4.89 -0.52 0.27
N LYS A 137 -4.68 0.30 -0.76
CA LYS A 137 -3.60 1.27 -0.85
C LYS A 137 -4.21 2.65 -0.61
N VAL A 138 -3.73 3.36 0.41
CA VAL A 138 -4.17 4.73 0.69
C VAL A 138 -3.02 5.69 0.44
N ASP A 139 -3.26 6.69 -0.38
CA ASP A 139 -2.25 7.54 -0.98
C ASP A 139 -2.42 9.03 -0.66
N PHE A 140 -1.37 9.82 -0.90
CA PHE A 140 -1.35 11.28 -0.80
C PHE A 140 -1.48 11.83 0.62
N PHE A 141 -0.80 11.24 1.58
CA PHE A 141 -0.70 11.80 2.92
C PHE A 141 0.24 13.02 2.96
N GLY A 142 -0.18 14.06 3.64
CA GLY A 142 0.50 15.35 3.70
C GLY A 142 1.48 15.50 4.88
N GLY A 143 2.42 14.57 5.07
CA GLY A 143 3.45 14.67 6.09
C GLY A 143 3.11 13.96 7.41
N ASP A 144 3.66 14.46 8.53
CA ASP A 144 3.66 13.81 9.85
C ASP A 144 3.00 14.66 10.95
N LYS A 145 2.08 15.54 10.59
CA LYS A 145 1.30 16.30 11.56
C LYS A 145 0.42 15.36 12.38
N GLN A 146 0.14 15.72 13.62
CA GLN A 146 -0.67 14.90 14.53
C GLN A 146 -2.00 14.43 13.90
N VAL A 147 -2.71 15.33 13.20
CA VAL A 147 -3.96 14.99 12.51
C VAL A 147 -3.76 13.93 11.41
N THR A 148 -2.63 13.99 10.71
CA THR A 148 -2.27 13.02 9.68
C THR A 148 -1.92 11.67 10.32
N MET A 149 -1.14 11.69 11.40
CA MET A 149 -0.80 10.47 12.14
C MET A 149 -2.05 9.79 12.72
N GLN A 150 -2.98 10.58 13.26
CA GLN A 150 -4.27 10.05 13.73
C GLN A 150 -5.06 9.38 12.60
N LEU A 151 -5.07 9.96 11.40
CA LEU A 151 -5.76 9.36 10.26
C LEU A 151 -5.14 8.02 9.83
N TYR A 152 -3.81 7.86 9.88
CA TYR A 152 -3.17 6.56 9.65
C TYR A 152 -3.68 5.51 10.64
N GLU A 153 -3.72 5.85 11.93
CA GLU A 153 -4.17 4.95 12.99
C GLU A 153 -5.65 4.60 12.85
N ASP A 154 -6.50 5.58 12.55
CA ASP A 154 -7.93 5.38 12.33
C ASP A 154 -8.19 4.45 11.14
N ILE A 155 -7.48 4.64 10.02
CA ILE A 155 -7.59 3.78 8.83
C ILE A 155 -7.16 2.35 9.16
N LEU A 156 -6.04 2.18 9.89
CA LEU A 156 -5.56 0.86 10.28
C LEU A 156 -6.54 0.14 11.20
N ALA A 157 -7.07 0.84 12.21
CA ALA A 157 -8.02 0.27 13.14
C ALA A 157 -9.31 -0.18 12.43
N ASP A 158 -9.91 0.71 11.64
CA ASP A 158 -11.14 0.40 10.91
C ASP A 158 -10.92 -0.72 9.89
N ALA A 159 -9.81 -0.69 9.14
CA ALA A 159 -9.48 -1.74 8.19
C ALA A 159 -9.31 -3.12 8.86
N ASN A 160 -8.74 -3.16 10.08
CA ASN A 160 -8.65 -4.39 10.85
C ASN A 160 -10.02 -4.98 11.18
N GLU A 161 -11.02 -4.17 11.52
CA GLU A 161 -12.39 -4.65 11.78
C GLU A 161 -12.99 -5.41 10.58
N TYR A 162 -12.61 -5.03 9.37
CA TYR A 162 -13.09 -5.65 8.13
C TYR A 162 -12.11 -6.67 7.50
N GLY A 163 -11.02 -6.98 8.19
CA GLY A 163 -10.04 -7.97 7.72
C GLY A 163 -9.19 -7.50 6.54
N LEU A 164 -8.99 -6.19 6.38
CA LEU A 164 -8.27 -5.59 5.27
C LEU A 164 -6.81 -5.28 5.64
N LEU A 165 -5.89 -5.66 4.77
CA LEU A 165 -4.50 -5.19 4.80
C LEU A 165 -4.41 -3.75 4.30
N VAL A 166 -3.44 -2.98 4.81
CA VAL A 166 -3.25 -1.57 4.43
C VAL A 166 -1.83 -1.33 3.95
N ILE A 167 -1.72 -0.69 2.78
CA ILE A 167 -0.49 -0.13 2.21
C ILE A 167 -0.64 1.39 2.21
N PHE A 168 0.31 2.10 2.78
CA PHE A 168 0.35 3.56 2.70
C PHE A 168 1.31 4.04 1.61
N HIS A 169 0.88 5.07 0.89
CA HIS A 169 1.63 5.69 -0.21
C HIS A 169 1.63 7.21 -0.06
N GLY A 170 2.57 7.92 -0.70
CA GLY A 170 2.72 9.35 -0.46
C GLY A 170 2.78 9.70 1.03
N CYS A 171 3.50 8.94 1.81
CA CYS A 171 3.37 8.85 3.26
C CYS A 171 4.69 9.12 4.00
N THR A 172 4.60 9.32 5.31
CA THR A 172 5.78 9.40 6.17
C THR A 172 6.42 8.02 6.42
N LEU A 173 7.65 8.03 6.96
CA LEU A 173 8.35 6.81 7.35
C LEU A 173 7.77 6.25 8.65
N PRO A 174 7.09 5.11 8.62
CA PRO A 174 6.68 4.42 9.83
C PRO A 174 7.88 3.70 10.46
N ARG A 175 7.88 3.61 11.75
CA ARG A 175 8.91 2.89 12.51
C ARG A 175 8.26 1.79 13.34
N GLY A 176 8.41 0.53 12.89
CA GLY A 176 7.91 -0.64 13.59
C GLY A 176 6.39 -0.77 13.65
N TRP A 177 5.66 -0.13 12.76
CA TRP A 177 4.19 -0.21 12.72
C TRP A 177 3.68 -1.61 12.43
N GLU A 178 4.42 -2.41 11.70
CA GLU A 178 4.12 -3.82 11.46
C GLU A 178 4.06 -4.66 12.74
N ARG A 179 4.65 -4.16 13.84
CA ARG A 179 4.58 -4.79 15.17
C ARG A 179 3.38 -4.31 15.98
N MET A 180 2.96 -3.08 15.75
CA MET A 180 1.84 -2.45 16.47
C MET A 180 0.50 -2.72 15.80
N TYR A 181 0.47 -2.82 14.49
CA TYR A 181 -0.74 -2.93 13.68
C TYR A 181 -0.68 -4.19 12.82
N PRO A 182 -1.42 -5.25 13.18
CA PRO A 182 -1.30 -6.55 12.51
C PRO A 182 -1.72 -6.54 11.03
N ASN A 183 -2.47 -5.54 10.61
CA ASN A 183 -2.92 -5.35 9.23
C ASN A 183 -2.12 -4.31 8.44
N PHE A 184 -1.07 -3.74 9.02
CA PHE A 184 -0.14 -2.88 8.29
C PHE A 184 0.75 -3.72 7.39
N ALA A 185 0.61 -3.60 6.08
CA ALA A 185 1.39 -4.37 5.11
C ALA A 185 2.72 -3.69 4.78
N SER A 186 2.67 -2.42 4.42
CA SER A 186 3.86 -1.64 4.07
C SER A 186 3.54 -0.17 3.91
N SER A 187 4.59 0.64 3.77
CA SER A 187 4.47 2.03 3.30
C SER A 187 5.53 2.34 2.26
N GLU A 188 5.24 3.27 1.38
CA GLU A 188 6.20 3.72 0.39
C GLU A 188 7.40 4.43 1.06
N ALA A 189 7.17 5.61 1.61
CA ALA A 189 8.14 6.46 2.32
C ALA A 189 9.55 6.53 1.68
N VAL A 190 9.65 6.31 0.37
CA VAL A 190 10.89 6.28 -0.44
C VAL A 190 10.61 6.88 -1.81
N LEU A 191 11.68 7.24 -2.54
CA LEU A 191 11.60 7.48 -3.99
C LEU A 191 11.61 6.13 -4.68
N ALA A 192 10.45 5.69 -5.15
CA ALA A 192 10.26 4.39 -5.79
C ALA A 192 10.46 4.45 -7.31
N SER A 193 10.42 3.30 -7.98
CA SER A 193 10.58 3.20 -9.44
C SER A 193 9.56 4.02 -10.23
N GLU A 194 8.42 4.33 -9.65
CA GLU A 194 7.44 5.24 -10.27
C GLU A 194 8.01 6.63 -10.56
N ASN A 195 8.98 7.07 -9.76
CA ASN A 195 9.62 8.39 -9.95
C ASN A 195 10.42 8.49 -11.26
N LEU A 196 10.75 7.36 -11.88
CA LEU A 196 11.40 7.32 -13.20
C LEU A 196 10.51 7.93 -14.30
N HIS A 197 9.19 7.89 -14.13
CA HIS A 197 8.24 8.51 -15.05
C HIS A 197 8.24 10.03 -14.99
N PHE A 198 8.71 10.64 -13.90
CA PHE A 198 8.49 12.06 -13.64
C PHE A 198 9.67 12.95 -14.01
N SER A 199 10.91 12.44 -14.01
CA SER A 199 12.06 13.26 -14.39
C SER A 199 13.29 12.45 -14.77
N GLN A 200 14.09 13.03 -15.66
CA GLN A 200 15.42 12.47 -16.01
C GLN A 200 16.33 12.40 -14.78
N GLY A 201 16.27 13.40 -13.88
CA GLY A 201 17.05 13.39 -12.64
C GLY A 201 16.71 12.21 -11.73
N SER A 202 15.46 11.73 -11.72
CA SER A 202 15.10 10.52 -11.02
C SER A 202 15.77 9.29 -11.63
N CYS A 203 15.78 9.20 -12.97
CA CYS A 203 16.48 8.11 -13.69
C CYS A 203 17.98 8.11 -13.41
N ASP A 204 18.62 9.28 -13.45
CA ASP A 204 20.07 9.42 -13.25
C ASP A 204 20.52 9.02 -11.83
N ASN A 205 19.62 9.20 -10.83
CA ASN A 205 19.92 8.89 -9.44
C ASN A 205 19.36 7.54 -8.97
N GLU A 206 18.66 6.79 -9.81
CA GLU A 206 17.97 5.55 -9.42
C GLU A 206 18.91 4.54 -8.76
N ALA A 207 20.04 4.24 -9.40
CA ALA A 207 20.99 3.26 -8.87
C ALA A 207 21.56 3.66 -7.51
N PHE A 208 21.83 4.95 -7.29
CA PHE A 208 22.27 5.47 -6.01
C PHE A 208 21.17 5.33 -4.95
N ASN A 209 19.94 5.75 -5.26
CA ASN A 209 18.81 5.67 -4.36
C ASN A 209 18.50 4.23 -3.99
N ALA A 210 18.50 3.31 -4.96
CA ALA A 210 18.28 1.88 -4.73
C ALA A 210 19.31 1.27 -3.76
N CYS A 211 20.58 1.70 -3.85
CA CYS A 211 21.59 1.27 -2.91
C CYS A 211 21.48 1.91 -1.53
N LEU A 212 20.91 3.11 -1.44
CA LEU A 212 20.81 3.88 -0.19
C LEU A 212 19.59 3.45 0.66
N HIS A 213 18.45 3.24 0.02
CA HIS A 213 17.18 2.99 0.71
C HIS A 213 17.19 1.79 1.65
N PRO A 214 17.84 0.64 1.34
CA PRO A 214 17.94 -0.46 2.28
C PRO A 214 18.53 -0.06 3.64
N PHE A 215 19.45 0.88 3.65
CA PHE A 215 20.15 1.31 4.87
C PHE A 215 19.43 2.40 5.65
N ILE A 216 18.62 3.22 4.98
CA ILE A 216 17.96 4.37 5.65
C ILE A 216 16.44 4.18 5.82
N ARG A 217 15.83 3.22 5.15
CA ARG A 217 14.38 2.98 5.16
C ARG A 217 14.03 1.57 5.59
N ASN A 218 14.51 0.54 4.87
CA ASN A 218 14.12 -0.85 5.14
C ASN A 218 14.62 -1.38 6.50
N THR A 219 15.69 -0.82 7.04
CA THR A 219 16.20 -1.19 8.36
C THR A 219 15.23 -0.86 9.49
N VAL A 220 14.26 0.01 9.26
CA VAL A 220 13.33 0.50 10.31
C VAL A 220 11.88 0.12 10.05
N GLY A 221 11.55 -0.44 8.90
CA GLY A 221 10.19 -0.84 8.55
C GLY A 221 10.07 -1.41 7.14
N SER A 222 8.95 -2.06 6.89
CA SER A 222 8.60 -2.62 5.59
C SER A 222 8.27 -1.48 4.62
N ILE A 223 8.94 -1.45 3.48
CA ILE A 223 8.61 -0.53 2.39
C ILE A 223 7.73 -1.21 1.35
N CYS A 224 6.97 -0.41 0.60
CA CYS A 224 6.17 -0.89 -0.51
C CYS A 224 7.05 -1.55 -1.56
N LEU A 225 6.68 -2.76 -1.98
CA LEU A 225 7.43 -3.63 -2.90
C LEU A 225 7.58 -3.11 -4.34
N LEU A 226 7.15 -1.89 -4.62
CA LEU A 226 7.38 -1.22 -5.91
C LEU A 226 8.85 -0.87 -6.17
N TYR A 227 9.71 -1.22 -5.25
CA TYR A 227 11.13 -0.86 -5.29
C TYR A 227 12.06 -2.00 -5.69
N THR A 228 11.59 -3.20 -5.89
CA THR A 228 12.47 -4.29 -6.30
C THR A 228 12.64 -4.33 -7.81
N SER A 229 13.70 -3.70 -8.30
CA SER A 229 14.44 -4.33 -9.39
C SER A 229 14.79 -5.75 -8.93
N PRO A 230 14.60 -6.78 -9.77
CA PRO A 230 14.94 -8.14 -9.36
C PRO A 230 16.39 -8.16 -8.90
N SER A 231 16.59 -8.40 -7.61
CA SER A 231 17.92 -8.65 -7.08
C SER A 231 18.44 -9.92 -7.71
N PRO A 232 19.69 -9.98 -8.19
CA PRO A 232 20.30 -11.23 -8.62
C PRO A 232 20.39 -12.29 -7.52
N ARG A 233 19.94 -11.98 -6.30
CA ARG A 233 19.94 -12.85 -5.11
C ARG A 233 18.56 -13.36 -4.72
N ASP A 234 17.49 -12.93 -5.39
CA ASP A 234 16.18 -13.55 -5.20
C ASP A 234 16.17 -14.88 -5.98
N PRO A 235 15.97 -16.01 -5.29
CA PRO A 235 15.97 -17.31 -5.92
C PRO A 235 14.79 -17.52 -6.86
#